data_d2eaef4050f251d46afee47994d145bf
#
_entry.id   d2eaef4050f251d46afee47994d145bf
#
_cell.length_a   1.000
_cell.length_b   1.000
_cell.length_c   1.000
_cell.angle_alpha   90.00
_cell.angle_beta   90.00
_cell.angle_gamma   90.00
#
_symmetry.space_group_name_H-M   'P 1'
#
loop_
_entity.id
_entity.type
_entity.pdbx_description
1 polymer ?
#
loop_
_entity_poly.entity_id
_entity_poly.type
_entity_poly.pdbx_seq_one_letter_code
_entity_poly.pdbx_strand_id
1 'polypeptide(L)'
;MFVAVQRPERLILMTARDIRFARDARERIMRGVDRLADSVRVTLGPKGRNVLIDRGYGAPHITKDGVSVAKEMQFSDKFENLGAQLLLAVASRTQDHAGDGTTTATVLAQAIACEGMKSVAAGASPIDLKRGIDLGVARVVADLMARSRAVSGTDEIAQVGTVSANGDVEIGRMIAAAMDKVGKEGIISIEDARGTEFELEIVEGMQFDQGYLSPYFITDTLKMMVALDDPYILLHEKKLSNLHPLLPVLEAVAQSGRPLLIIAEDI
;
A
#
# COMPACT_ATOMS: atom_id res chain seq x y z
N MET A 1 21.20 47.78 -19.90
CA MET A 1 19.86 47.80 -19.35
C MET A 1 19.63 46.42 -18.71
N PHE A 2 19.94 46.30 -17.43
CA PHE A 2 19.81 45.00 -16.71
C PHE A 2 18.43 44.95 -16.09
N VAL A 3 17.62 43.98 -16.50
CA VAL A 3 16.33 43.71 -15.87
C VAL A 3 16.60 42.69 -14.75
N ALA A 4 16.53 43.12 -13.51
CA ALA A 4 16.54 42.24 -12.34
C ALA A 4 15.15 41.60 -12.20
N VAL A 5 15.04 40.32 -12.48
CA VAL A 5 13.85 39.52 -12.15
C VAL A 5 13.92 39.22 -10.66
N GLN A 6 13.17 39.94 -9.84
CA GLN A 6 12.90 39.60 -8.46
C GLN A 6 12.12 38.27 -8.43
N ARG A 7 12.73 37.23 -7.87
CA ARG A 7 12.00 36.02 -7.45
C ARG A 7 11.02 36.43 -6.35
N PRO A 8 9.73 36.05 -6.44
CA PRO A 8 8.85 36.27 -5.29
C PRO A 8 9.39 35.45 -4.10
N GLU A 9 9.72 36.15 -3.03
CA GLU A 9 9.97 35.55 -1.73
C GLU A 9 8.77 34.65 -1.41
N ARG A 10 9.01 33.34 -1.28
CA ARG A 10 8.07 32.45 -0.67
C ARG A 10 7.89 32.93 0.77
N LEU A 11 6.83 33.68 0.98
CA LEU A 11 6.31 33.93 2.31
C LEU A 11 6.06 32.56 2.93
N ILE A 12 6.94 32.09 3.78
CA ILE A 12 6.69 30.98 4.67
C ILE A 12 5.66 31.53 5.65
N LEU A 13 4.39 31.45 5.29
CA LEU A 13 3.30 31.58 6.22
C LEU A 13 3.51 30.49 7.26
N MET A 14 4.15 30.84 8.37
CA MET A 14 4.11 30.05 9.58
C MET A 14 2.63 29.99 9.98
N THR A 15 1.92 28.98 9.49
CA THR A 15 0.52 28.76 9.86
C THR A 15 0.49 28.57 11.37
N ALA A 16 -0.13 29.51 12.06
CA ALA A 16 -0.38 29.40 13.49
C ALA A 16 -1.01 28.02 13.78
N ARG A 17 -0.49 27.33 14.79
CA ARG A 17 -1.05 26.05 15.21
C ARG A 17 -2.40 26.31 15.85
N ASP A 18 -3.47 25.79 15.26
CA ASP A 18 -4.79 25.79 15.88
C ASP A 18 -4.87 24.64 16.87
N ILE A 19 -5.21 24.92 18.11
CA ILE A 19 -5.28 23.94 19.20
C ILE A 19 -6.73 23.90 19.69
N ARG A 20 -7.29 22.70 19.74
CA ARG A 20 -8.63 22.43 20.27
C ARG A 20 -8.55 21.42 21.39
N PHE A 21 -9.48 21.51 22.31
CA PHE A 21 -9.47 20.66 23.50
C PHE A 21 -10.84 19.99 23.76
N ALA A 22 -10.78 18.95 24.54
CA ALA A 22 -11.93 18.27 25.11
C ALA A 22 -13.00 17.89 24.07
N ARG A 23 -14.25 18.28 24.30
CA ARG A 23 -15.42 17.88 23.53
C ARG A 23 -15.36 18.38 22.07
N ASP A 24 -15.03 19.65 21.85
CA ASP A 24 -15.00 20.26 20.50
C ASP A 24 -13.99 19.53 19.60
N ALA A 25 -12.79 19.22 20.11
CA ALA A 25 -11.79 18.48 19.35
C ALA A 25 -12.28 17.07 18.97
N ARG A 26 -12.85 16.34 19.91
CA ARG A 26 -13.36 14.98 19.68
C ARG A 26 -14.50 14.97 18.68
N GLU A 27 -15.49 15.87 18.80
CA GLU A 27 -16.63 15.93 17.90
C GLU A 27 -16.22 16.23 16.46
N ARG A 28 -15.25 17.14 16.25
CA ARG A 28 -14.74 17.45 14.91
C ARG A 28 -13.99 16.26 14.30
N ILE A 29 -13.09 15.64 15.05
CA ILE A 29 -12.36 14.47 14.59
C ILE A 29 -13.36 13.35 14.22
N MET A 30 -14.35 13.07 15.06
CA MET A 30 -15.35 12.04 14.79
C MET A 30 -16.20 12.35 13.57
N ARG A 31 -16.56 13.62 13.33
CA ARG A 31 -17.24 13.98 12.07
C ARG A 31 -16.40 13.65 10.84
N GLY A 32 -15.08 13.87 10.90
CA GLY A 32 -14.18 13.49 9.82
C GLY A 32 -14.12 11.99 9.61
N VAL A 33 -14.04 11.20 10.69
CA VAL A 33 -14.12 9.74 10.68
C VAL A 33 -15.45 9.27 10.05
N ASP A 34 -16.57 9.84 10.48
CA ASP A 34 -17.89 9.44 9.98
C ASP A 34 -18.05 9.76 8.49
N ARG A 35 -17.69 10.98 8.07
CA ARG A 35 -17.80 11.40 6.67
C ARG A 35 -16.97 10.53 5.73
N LEU A 36 -15.75 10.20 6.13
CA LEU A 36 -14.89 9.32 5.31
C LEU A 36 -15.45 7.89 5.29
N ALA A 37 -15.82 7.34 6.45
CA ALA A 37 -16.36 5.99 6.53
C ALA A 37 -17.67 5.84 5.73
N ASP A 38 -18.56 6.83 5.77
CA ASP A 38 -19.82 6.82 5.04
C ASP A 38 -19.58 6.86 3.52
N SER A 39 -18.58 7.62 3.07
CA SER A 39 -18.19 7.67 1.66
C SER A 39 -17.61 6.33 1.17
N VAL A 40 -16.81 5.67 2.00
CA VAL A 40 -16.19 4.38 1.67
C VAL A 40 -17.21 3.23 1.79
N ARG A 41 -18.13 3.30 2.76
CA ARG A 41 -19.13 2.26 3.05
C ARG A 41 -20.01 1.90 1.84
N VAL A 42 -20.25 2.84 0.92
CA VAL A 42 -21.06 2.59 -0.28
C VAL A 42 -20.47 1.54 -1.20
N THR A 43 -19.18 1.27 -1.08
CA THR A 43 -18.46 0.26 -1.87
C THR A 43 -18.47 -1.14 -1.23
N LEU A 44 -19.05 -1.29 -0.03
CA LEU A 44 -18.96 -2.51 0.78
C LEU A 44 -19.75 -3.69 0.18
N GLY A 45 -19.06 -4.81 0.02
CA GLY A 45 -19.65 -6.11 -0.24
C GLY A 45 -20.29 -6.28 -1.62
N PRO A 46 -21.09 -7.35 -1.83
CA PRO A 46 -21.63 -7.69 -3.16
C PRO A 46 -22.64 -6.67 -3.69
N LYS A 47 -23.26 -5.88 -2.83
CA LYS A 47 -24.13 -4.75 -3.20
C LYS A 47 -23.40 -3.42 -3.28
N GLY A 48 -22.08 -3.42 -3.12
CA GLY A 48 -21.25 -2.22 -3.20
C GLY A 48 -21.41 -1.56 -4.57
N ARG A 49 -21.35 -0.21 -4.57
CA ARG A 49 -21.50 0.63 -5.76
C ARG A 49 -20.20 1.27 -6.12
N ASN A 50 -20.03 1.59 -7.39
CA ASN A 50 -18.93 2.42 -7.85
C ASN A 50 -19.10 3.85 -7.35
N VAL A 51 -17.99 4.48 -7.02
CA VAL A 51 -17.88 5.89 -6.67
C VAL A 51 -17.25 6.62 -7.85
N LEU A 52 -17.85 7.74 -8.23
CA LEU A 52 -17.30 8.65 -9.22
C LEU A 52 -16.53 9.74 -8.48
N ILE A 53 -15.27 9.90 -8.81
CA ILE A 53 -14.37 10.88 -8.21
C ILE A 53 -14.01 11.90 -9.29
N ASP A 54 -14.36 13.17 -9.05
CA ASP A 54 -13.95 14.26 -9.90
C ASP A 54 -12.48 14.63 -9.61
N ARG A 55 -11.64 14.56 -10.62
CA ARG A 55 -10.22 14.95 -10.52
C ARG A 55 -9.95 16.40 -10.88
N GLY A 56 -11.00 17.18 -11.21
CA GLY A 56 -10.87 18.55 -11.65
C GLY A 56 -10.19 18.70 -13.03
N TYR A 57 -9.53 17.68 -13.53
CA TYR A 57 -8.89 17.62 -14.86
C TYR A 57 -8.96 16.21 -15.41
N GLY A 58 -9.44 16.06 -16.65
CA GLY A 58 -9.58 14.78 -17.33
C GLY A 58 -10.88 14.04 -17.03
N ALA A 59 -10.91 12.74 -17.34
CA ALA A 59 -12.08 11.91 -17.08
C ALA A 59 -12.25 11.61 -15.57
N PRO A 60 -13.50 11.54 -15.08
CA PRO A 60 -13.76 11.12 -13.70
C PRO A 60 -13.17 9.73 -13.43
N HIS A 61 -12.61 9.55 -12.26
CA HIS A 61 -12.15 8.24 -11.81
C HIS A 61 -13.30 7.44 -11.24
N ILE A 62 -13.55 6.26 -11.78
CA ILE A 62 -14.59 5.34 -11.34
C ILE A 62 -13.92 4.22 -10.58
N THR A 63 -14.25 4.05 -9.31
CA THR A 63 -13.67 2.99 -8.49
C THR A 63 -14.69 2.39 -7.54
N LYS A 64 -14.47 1.14 -7.16
CA LYS A 64 -15.17 0.43 -6.09
C LYS A 64 -14.24 0.12 -4.92
N ASP A 65 -12.94 0.43 -5.07
CA ASP A 65 -11.95 0.22 -4.03
C ASP A 65 -12.05 1.28 -2.94
N GLY A 66 -12.22 0.82 -1.69
CA GLY A 66 -12.42 1.68 -0.54
C GLY A 66 -11.22 2.55 -0.21
N VAL A 67 -9.98 2.07 -0.38
CA VAL A 67 -8.79 2.87 -0.09
C VAL A 67 -8.57 3.95 -1.14
N SER A 68 -8.89 3.68 -2.41
CA SER A 68 -8.84 4.68 -3.47
C SER A 68 -9.83 5.82 -3.21
N VAL A 69 -11.05 5.50 -2.79
CA VAL A 69 -12.03 6.51 -2.36
C VAL A 69 -11.50 7.30 -1.17
N ALA A 70 -10.93 6.63 -0.16
CA ALA A 70 -10.45 7.28 1.05
C ALA A 70 -9.28 8.25 0.78
N LYS A 71 -8.38 7.92 -0.15
CA LYS A 71 -7.23 8.76 -0.54
C LYS A 71 -7.64 10.11 -1.16
N GLU A 72 -8.75 10.14 -1.89
CA GLU A 72 -9.24 11.34 -2.57
C GLU A 72 -10.07 12.25 -1.64
N MET A 73 -10.43 11.77 -0.44
CA MET A 73 -11.27 12.54 0.48
C MET A 73 -10.44 13.54 1.27
N GLN A 74 -10.71 14.82 1.03
CA GLN A 74 -10.14 15.94 1.77
C GLN A 74 -11.24 16.86 2.28
N PHE A 75 -11.10 17.32 3.53
CA PHE A 75 -12.07 18.21 4.16
C PHE A 75 -11.46 19.57 4.44
N SER A 76 -12.24 20.63 4.25
CA SER A 76 -11.82 22.01 4.49
C SER A 76 -11.56 22.30 5.98
N ASP A 77 -12.31 21.68 6.89
CA ASP A 77 -12.04 21.77 8.33
C ASP A 77 -10.83 20.90 8.67
N LYS A 78 -9.79 21.50 9.26
CA LYS A 78 -8.53 20.84 9.59
C LYS A 78 -8.70 19.67 10.56
N PHE A 79 -9.62 19.78 11.51
CA PHE A 79 -9.86 18.74 12.52
C PHE A 79 -10.70 17.58 11.96
N GLU A 80 -11.67 17.87 11.11
CA GLU A 80 -12.36 16.82 10.35
C GLU A 80 -11.37 16.09 9.42
N ASN A 81 -10.49 16.84 8.77
CA ASN A 81 -9.47 16.24 7.92
C ASN A 81 -8.48 15.34 8.70
N LEU A 82 -8.12 15.72 9.94
CA LEU A 82 -7.33 14.85 10.83
C LEU A 82 -8.07 13.54 11.13
N GLY A 83 -9.37 13.58 11.41
CA GLY A 83 -10.19 12.38 11.60
C GLY A 83 -10.20 11.48 10.37
N ALA A 84 -10.35 12.07 9.18
CA ALA A 84 -10.27 11.36 7.91
C ALA A 84 -8.89 10.71 7.71
N GLN A 85 -7.81 11.43 7.97
CA GLN A 85 -6.45 10.90 7.84
C GLN A 85 -6.17 9.72 8.79
N LEU A 86 -6.69 9.77 10.03
CA LEU A 86 -6.57 8.63 10.95
C LEU A 86 -7.25 7.38 10.39
N LEU A 87 -8.44 7.54 9.81
CA LEU A 87 -9.16 6.42 9.23
C LEU A 87 -8.54 5.94 7.91
N LEU A 88 -8.02 6.85 7.09
CA LEU A 88 -7.23 6.53 5.89
C LEU A 88 -6.00 5.69 6.25
N ALA A 89 -5.31 6.01 7.36
CA ALA A 89 -4.17 5.23 7.82
C ALA A 89 -4.56 3.78 8.16
N VAL A 90 -5.78 3.52 8.65
CA VAL A 90 -6.30 2.16 8.87
C VAL A 90 -6.47 1.44 7.53
N ALA A 91 -7.11 2.08 6.55
CA ALA A 91 -7.32 1.50 5.22
C ALA A 91 -5.98 1.18 4.53
N SER A 92 -5.02 2.10 4.55
CA SER A 92 -3.69 1.92 3.95
C SER A 92 -2.93 0.76 4.59
N ARG A 93 -2.89 0.68 5.92
CA ARG A 93 -2.24 -0.44 6.62
C ARG A 93 -2.89 -1.78 6.29
N THR A 94 -4.21 -1.82 6.14
CA THR A 94 -4.91 -3.04 5.73
C THR A 94 -4.52 -3.44 4.31
N GLN A 95 -4.40 -2.49 3.41
CA GLN A 95 -3.92 -2.72 2.05
C GLN A 95 -2.50 -3.29 2.04
N ASP A 96 -1.58 -2.69 2.81
CA ASP A 96 -0.18 -3.10 2.87
C ASP A 96 -0.01 -4.53 3.42
N HIS A 97 -0.85 -4.92 4.38
CA HIS A 97 -0.73 -6.23 5.04
C HIS A 97 -1.55 -7.34 4.40
N ALA A 98 -2.71 -7.03 3.85
CA ALA A 98 -3.65 -8.05 3.36
C ALA A 98 -4.05 -7.86 1.88
N GLY A 99 -3.82 -6.69 1.31
CA GLY A 99 -4.19 -6.38 -0.07
C GLY A 99 -5.70 -6.21 -0.31
N ASP A 100 -6.54 -6.65 0.61
CA ASP A 100 -8.00 -6.61 0.52
C ASP A 100 -8.64 -6.29 1.89
N GLY A 101 -9.93 -6.00 1.90
CA GLY A 101 -10.69 -5.75 3.13
C GLY A 101 -10.58 -4.31 3.64
N THR A 102 -10.09 -3.37 2.87
CA THR A 102 -9.90 -1.96 3.25
C THR A 102 -11.20 -1.28 3.66
N THR A 103 -12.29 -1.52 2.93
CA THR A 103 -13.64 -1.02 3.25
C THR A 103 -14.14 -1.60 4.57
N THR A 104 -13.98 -2.90 4.78
CA THR A 104 -14.39 -3.57 6.03
C THR A 104 -13.62 -3.02 7.23
N ALA A 105 -12.30 -2.87 7.11
CA ALA A 105 -11.45 -2.29 8.15
C ALA A 105 -11.86 -0.85 8.49
N THR A 106 -12.17 -0.04 7.48
CA THR A 106 -12.63 1.34 7.65
C THR A 106 -13.95 1.40 8.44
N VAL A 107 -14.92 0.58 8.07
CA VAL A 107 -16.24 0.52 8.75
C VAL A 107 -16.11 0.01 10.19
N LEU A 108 -15.28 -1.01 10.42
CA LEU A 108 -15.03 -1.52 11.77
C LEU A 108 -14.32 -0.50 12.64
N ALA A 109 -13.31 0.19 12.11
CA ALA A 109 -12.59 1.23 12.85
C ALA A 109 -13.51 2.38 13.23
N GLN A 110 -14.39 2.82 12.33
CA GLN A 110 -15.43 3.80 12.66
C GLN A 110 -16.34 3.31 13.80
N ALA A 111 -16.87 2.09 13.68
CA ALA A 111 -17.77 1.55 14.70
C ALA A 111 -17.10 1.47 16.08
N ILE A 112 -15.86 0.98 16.15
CA ILE A 112 -15.07 0.91 17.38
C ILE A 112 -14.84 2.32 17.96
N ALA A 113 -14.46 3.27 17.12
CA ALA A 113 -14.23 4.66 17.53
C ALA A 113 -15.52 5.31 18.05
N CYS A 114 -16.65 5.15 17.35
CA CYS A 114 -17.95 5.69 17.78
C CYS A 114 -18.41 5.14 19.13
N GLU A 115 -18.36 3.82 19.33
CA GLU A 115 -18.76 3.20 20.59
C GLU A 115 -17.77 3.55 21.74
N GLY A 116 -16.48 3.58 21.43
CA GLY A 116 -15.46 4.03 22.37
C GLY A 116 -15.68 5.48 22.81
N MET A 117 -16.00 6.38 21.90
CA MET A 117 -16.25 7.78 22.22
C MET A 117 -17.52 7.99 23.05
N LYS A 118 -18.55 7.18 22.86
CA LYS A 118 -19.73 7.18 23.76
C LYS A 118 -19.34 6.83 25.18
N SER A 119 -18.53 5.80 25.35
CA SER A 119 -18.03 5.36 26.66
C SER A 119 -17.18 6.45 27.33
N VAL A 120 -16.28 7.09 26.59
CA VAL A 120 -15.47 8.21 27.10
C VAL A 120 -16.34 9.41 27.48
N ALA A 121 -17.38 9.73 26.69
CA ALA A 121 -18.32 10.79 27.00
C ALA A 121 -19.13 10.50 28.26
N ALA A 122 -19.39 9.23 28.55
CA ALA A 122 -20.03 8.76 29.78
C ALA A 122 -19.08 8.72 30.99
N GLY A 123 -17.80 9.11 30.85
CA GLY A 123 -16.82 9.20 31.92
C GLY A 123 -15.88 8.00 32.09
N ALA A 124 -15.91 7.04 31.14
CA ALA A 124 -14.95 5.93 31.16
C ALA A 124 -13.52 6.44 30.89
N SER A 125 -12.53 5.77 31.55
CA SER A 125 -11.11 6.04 31.29
C SER A 125 -10.72 5.61 29.88
N PRO A 126 -10.17 6.49 29.04
CA PRO A 126 -9.73 6.13 27.70
C PRO A 126 -8.63 5.05 27.69
N ILE A 127 -7.79 5.04 28.73
CA ILE A 127 -6.69 4.07 28.86
C ILE A 127 -7.24 2.67 29.15
N ASP A 128 -8.21 2.56 30.07
CA ASP A 128 -8.81 1.28 30.39
C ASP A 128 -9.69 0.76 29.25
N LEU A 129 -10.38 1.67 28.56
CA LEU A 129 -11.12 1.35 27.34
C LEU A 129 -10.19 0.77 26.26
N LYS A 130 -9.04 1.42 26.04
CA LYS A 130 -8.04 0.90 25.09
C LYS A 130 -7.54 -0.49 25.48
N ARG A 131 -7.24 -0.72 26.74
CA ARG A 131 -6.85 -2.07 27.22
C ARG A 131 -7.94 -3.10 26.98
N GLY A 132 -9.20 -2.74 27.21
CA GLY A 132 -10.35 -3.60 26.91
C GLY A 132 -10.50 -3.92 25.44
N ILE A 133 -10.31 -2.92 24.56
CA ILE A 133 -10.31 -3.11 23.09
C ILE A 133 -9.18 -4.05 22.69
N ASP A 134 -7.95 -3.86 23.19
CA ASP A 134 -6.80 -4.72 22.87
C ASP A 134 -7.06 -6.19 23.25
N LEU A 135 -7.63 -6.44 24.44
CA LEU A 135 -8.02 -7.79 24.88
C LEU A 135 -9.11 -8.40 23.99
N GLY A 136 -10.11 -7.60 23.63
CA GLY A 136 -11.18 -8.01 22.74
C GLY A 136 -10.65 -8.38 21.34
N VAL A 137 -9.80 -7.53 20.78
CA VAL A 137 -9.16 -7.77 19.48
C VAL A 137 -8.32 -9.04 19.52
N ALA A 138 -7.48 -9.22 20.54
CA ALA A 138 -6.65 -10.43 20.67
C ALA A 138 -7.51 -11.70 20.69
N ARG A 139 -8.65 -11.69 21.40
CA ARG A 139 -9.57 -12.82 21.47
C ARG A 139 -10.25 -13.09 20.12
N VAL A 140 -10.71 -12.03 19.45
CA VAL A 140 -11.35 -12.15 18.11
C VAL A 140 -10.36 -12.67 17.08
N VAL A 141 -9.13 -12.16 17.07
CA VAL A 141 -8.09 -12.63 16.13
C VAL A 141 -7.76 -14.09 16.39
N ALA A 142 -7.63 -14.53 17.65
CA ALA A 142 -7.38 -15.94 17.98
C ALA A 142 -8.53 -16.86 17.50
N ASP A 143 -9.78 -16.43 17.63
CA ASP A 143 -10.94 -17.19 17.15
C ASP A 143 -10.99 -17.24 15.63
N LEU A 144 -10.70 -16.13 14.95
CA LEU A 144 -10.61 -16.08 13.48
C LEU A 144 -9.52 -17.01 12.96
N MET A 145 -8.34 -17.01 13.58
CA MET A 145 -7.25 -17.91 13.22
C MET A 145 -7.64 -19.38 13.39
N ALA A 146 -8.35 -19.71 14.49
CA ALA A 146 -8.82 -21.08 14.72
C ALA A 146 -9.86 -21.55 13.71
N ARG A 147 -10.65 -20.63 13.17
CA ARG A 147 -11.68 -20.93 12.13
C ARG A 147 -11.16 -20.80 10.71
N SER A 148 -10.01 -20.17 10.51
CA SER A 148 -9.45 -19.99 9.19
C SER A 148 -9.04 -21.33 8.58
N ARG A 149 -9.19 -21.44 7.27
CA ARG A 149 -8.81 -22.61 6.49
C ARG A 149 -7.77 -22.18 5.45
N ALA A 150 -6.68 -22.91 5.41
CA ALA A 150 -5.65 -22.66 4.41
C ALA A 150 -6.16 -22.99 3.00
N VAL A 151 -5.86 -22.13 2.05
CA VAL A 151 -6.13 -22.34 0.63
C VAL A 151 -5.14 -23.36 0.08
N SER A 152 -5.64 -24.43 -0.52
CA SER A 152 -4.80 -25.57 -0.92
C SER A 152 -4.87 -25.96 -2.39
N GLY A 153 -5.83 -25.47 -3.14
CA GLY A 153 -6.03 -25.87 -4.54
C GLY A 153 -6.21 -24.68 -5.48
N THR A 154 -5.91 -24.92 -6.77
CA THR A 154 -6.04 -23.90 -7.84
C THR A 154 -7.47 -23.35 -7.93
N ASP A 155 -8.50 -24.20 -7.72
CA ASP A 155 -9.89 -23.75 -7.71
C ASP A 155 -10.20 -22.80 -6.54
N GLU A 156 -9.64 -23.06 -5.35
CA GLU A 156 -9.80 -22.19 -4.19
C GLU A 156 -9.08 -20.85 -4.41
N ILE A 157 -7.90 -20.87 -5.03
CA ILE A 157 -7.19 -19.66 -5.45
C ILE A 157 -8.01 -18.85 -6.44
N ALA A 158 -8.62 -19.51 -7.45
CA ALA A 158 -9.49 -18.85 -8.42
C ALA A 158 -10.71 -18.22 -7.76
N GLN A 159 -11.31 -18.87 -6.75
CA GLN A 159 -12.43 -18.30 -5.99
C GLN A 159 -12.01 -17.05 -5.21
N VAL A 160 -10.87 -17.09 -4.53
CA VAL A 160 -10.33 -15.92 -3.81
C VAL A 160 -10.03 -14.79 -4.78
N GLY A 161 -9.34 -15.07 -5.89
CA GLY A 161 -9.06 -14.10 -6.94
C GLY A 161 -10.35 -13.48 -7.53
N THR A 162 -11.38 -14.31 -7.76
CA THR A 162 -12.68 -13.84 -8.24
C THR A 162 -13.34 -12.87 -7.26
N VAL A 163 -13.30 -13.17 -5.96
CA VAL A 163 -13.86 -12.27 -4.92
C VAL A 163 -13.08 -10.95 -4.89
N SER A 164 -11.77 -10.99 -4.91
CA SER A 164 -10.91 -9.78 -4.92
C SER A 164 -11.10 -8.96 -6.20
N ALA A 165 -11.37 -9.60 -7.33
CA ALA A 165 -11.71 -8.96 -8.61
C ALA A 165 -13.18 -8.53 -8.73
N ASN A 166 -13.90 -8.36 -7.60
CA ASN A 166 -15.32 -7.95 -7.57
C ASN A 166 -16.29 -8.90 -8.31
N GLY A 167 -15.98 -10.19 -8.36
CA GLY A 167 -16.81 -11.22 -8.99
C GLY A 167 -16.42 -11.56 -10.43
N ASP A 168 -15.33 -11.01 -10.92
CA ASP A 168 -14.81 -11.36 -12.25
C ASP A 168 -14.10 -12.72 -12.22
N VAL A 169 -14.76 -13.70 -12.82
CA VAL A 169 -14.30 -15.10 -12.84
C VAL A 169 -13.10 -15.28 -13.78
N GLU A 170 -13.00 -14.48 -14.83
CA GLU A 170 -11.90 -14.56 -15.79
C GLU A 170 -10.61 -14.12 -15.16
N ILE A 171 -10.61 -12.98 -14.48
CA ILE A 171 -9.46 -12.50 -13.69
C ILE A 171 -9.07 -13.51 -12.60
N GLY A 172 -10.07 -14.04 -11.87
CA GLY A 172 -9.81 -15.05 -10.84
C GLY A 172 -9.11 -16.30 -11.37
N ARG A 173 -9.53 -16.80 -12.52
CA ARG A 173 -8.89 -17.96 -13.18
C ARG A 173 -7.49 -17.62 -13.68
N MET A 174 -7.28 -16.44 -14.21
CA MET A 174 -5.97 -16.00 -14.68
C MET A 174 -4.96 -15.90 -13.55
N ILE A 175 -5.37 -15.32 -12.39
CA ILE A 175 -4.53 -15.28 -11.19
C ILE A 175 -4.20 -16.70 -10.71
N ALA A 176 -5.17 -17.60 -10.71
CA ALA A 176 -4.93 -18.99 -10.31
C ALA A 176 -3.97 -19.70 -11.26
N ALA A 177 -4.10 -19.48 -12.57
CA ALA A 177 -3.18 -20.03 -13.58
C ALA A 177 -1.77 -19.45 -13.45
N ALA A 178 -1.65 -18.15 -13.14
CA ALA A 178 -0.36 -17.53 -12.84
C ALA A 178 0.29 -18.16 -11.60
N MET A 179 -0.47 -18.29 -10.50
CA MET A 179 -0.01 -18.88 -9.25
C MET A 179 0.42 -20.34 -9.40
N ASP A 180 -0.27 -21.10 -10.21
CA ASP A 180 0.08 -22.51 -10.51
C ASP A 180 1.43 -22.62 -11.22
N LYS A 181 1.78 -21.66 -12.07
CA LYS A 181 3.04 -21.64 -12.82
C LYS A 181 4.21 -21.08 -12.01
N VAL A 182 4.00 -19.98 -11.27
CA VAL A 182 5.08 -19.33 -10.50
C VAL A 182 5.24 -19.90 -9.10
N GLY A 183 4.26 -20.68 -8.61
CA GLY A 183 4.25 -21.22 -7.26
C GLY A 183 3.85 -20.20 -6.19
N LYS A 184 3.76 -20.68 -4.93
CA LYS A 184 3.30 -19.87 -3.78
C LYS A 184 4.24 -18.73 -3.41
N GLU A 185 5.49 -18.84 -3.74
CA GLU A 185 6.53 -17.82 -3.49
C GLU A 185 6.71 -16.86 -4.67
N GLY A 186 5.99 -17.08 -5.78
CA GLY A 186 6.07 -16.25 -6.96
C GLY A 186 5.40 -14.90 -6.76
N ILE A 187 5.94 -13.88 -7.42
CA ILE A 187 5.39 -12.52 -7.43
C ILE A 187 4.49 -12.38 -8.65
N ILE A 188 3.28 -11.88 -8.45
CA ILE A 188 2.33 -11.54 -9.51
C ILE A 188 2.16 -10.03 -9.50
N SER A 189 2.56 -9.37 -10.59
CA SER A 189 2.29 -7.95 -10.82
C SER A 189 1.20 -7.78 -11.87
N ILE A 190 0.47 -6.67 -11.78
CA ILE A 190 -0.58 -6.29 -12.73
C ILE A 190 -0.15 -4.98 -13.36
N GLU A 191 -0.06 -4.96 -14.68
CA GLU A 191 0.34 -3.81 -15.48
C GLU A 191 -0.71 -3.53 -16.55
N ASP A 192 -0.74 -2.29 -17.05
CA ASP A 192 -1.61 -1.90 -18.14
C ASP A 192 -1.13 -2.55 -19.45
N ALA A 193 -1.98 -3.37 -20.06
CA ALA A 193 -1.70 -3.99 -21.34
C ALA A 193 -1.80 -2.96 -22.48
N ARG A 194 -1.05 -3.18 -23.58
CA ARG A 194 -1.17 -2.38 -24.80
C ARG A 194 -2.40 -2.72 -25.64
N GLY A 195 -2.96 -3.92 -25.41
CA GLY A 195 -4.14 -4.45 -26.08
C GLY A 195 -5.43 -4.26 -25.30
N THR A 196 -6.53 -4.80 -25.81
CA THR A 196 -7.85 -4.84 -25.16
C THR A 196 -8.11 -6.16 -24.45
N GLU A 197 -7.25 -7.15 -24.64
CA GLU A 197 -7.37 -8.48 -24.05
C GLU A 197 -6.39 -8.63 -22.89
N PHE A 198 -6.72 -9.52 -21.96
CA PHE A 198 -5.82 -9.89 -20.88
C PHE A 198 -4.68 -10.77 -21.39
N GLU A 199 -3.47 -10.44 -21.03
CA GLU A 199 -2.28 -11.22 -21.36
C GLU A 199 -1.61 -11.71 -20.06
N LEU A 200 -1.15 -12.96 -20.06
CA LEU A 200 -0.38 -13.54 -18.96
C LEU A 200 1.05 -13.78 -19.45
N GLU A 201 1.96 -12.94 -19.03
CA GLU A 201 3.39 -13.11 -19.25
C GLU A 201 4.04 -13.76 -18.03
N ILE A 202 4.91 -14.75 -18.25
CA ILE A 202 5.62 -15.44 -17.21
C ILE A 202 7.11 -15.25 -17.44
N VAL A 203 7.76 -14.69 -16.43
CA VAL A 203 9.20 -14.47 -16.40
C VAL A 203 9.82 -15.46 -15.44
N GLU A 204 10.76 -16.27 -15.93
CA GLU A 204 11.58 -17.13 -15.08
C GLU A 204 12.66 -16.28 -14.41
N GLY A 205 12.52 -16.04 -13.12
CA GLY A 205 13.41 -15.17 -12.36
C GLY A 205 12.67 -14.12 -11.57
N MET A 206 13.27 -12.94 -11.41
CA MET A 206 12.70 -11.81 -10.71
C MET A 206 12.95 -10.52 -11.50
N GLN A 207 11.91 -9.71 -11.67
CA GLN A 207 11.98 -8.40 -12.29
C GLN A 207 11.91 -7.32 -11.21
N PHE A 208 12.77 -6.31 -11.32
CA PHE A 208 12.81 -5.14 -10.45
C PHE A 208 12.52 -3.87 -11.24
N ASP A 209 11.85 -2.91 -10.63
CA ASP A 209 11.54 -1.61 -11.25
C ASP A 209 12.77 -0.72 -11.42
N GLN A 210 13.82 -0.98 -10.66
CA GLN A 210 15.08 -0.23 -10.72
C GLN A 210 16.18 -1.04 -11.40
N GLY A 211 16.85 -0.39 -12.35
CA GLY A 211 17.99 -0.95 -13.07
C GLY A 211 19.34 -0.65 -12.39
N TYR A 212 20.39 -0.55 -13.19
CA TYR A 212 21.75 -0.26 -12.70
C TYR A 212 21.87 1.16 -12.11
N LEU A 213 22.65 1.30 -11.05
CA LEU A 213 22.85 2.58 -10.36
C LEU A 213 23.69 3.59 -11.16
N SER A 214 24.53 3.12 -12.06
CA SER A 214 25.42 3.99 -12.84
C SER A 214 25.60 3.50 -14.27
N PRO A 215 25.63 4.40 -15.26
CA PRO A 215 25.95 4.07 -16.66
C PRO A 215 27.32 3.39 -16.84
N TYR A 216 28.22 3.50 -15.86
CA TYR A 216 29.51 2.81 -15.91
C TYR A 216 29.43 1.29 -15.85
N PHE A 217 28.29 0.75 -15.41
CA PHE A 217 28.03 -0.70 -15.37
C PHE A 217 27.53 -1.27 -16.70
N ILE A 218 27.26 -0.42 -17.71
CA ILE A 218 26.72 -0.86 -19.00
C ILE A 218 27.72 -1.77 -19.70
N THR A 219 27.26 -2.98 -20.06
CA THR A 219 28.05 -3.95 -20.83
C THR A 219 27.79 -3.86 -22.34
N ASP A 220 26.57 -3.46 -22.73
CA ASP A 220 26.19 -3.22 -24.13
C ASP A 220 25.79 -1.74 -24.30
N THR A 221 26.71 -0.95 -24.85
CA THR A 221 26.51 0.49 -25.04
C THR A 221 25.50 0.84 -26.14
N LEU A 222 25.26 -0.06 -27.10
CA LEU A 222 24.30 0.17 -28.17
C LEU A 222 22.85 0.03 -27.66
N LYS A 223 22.62 -0.93 -26.78
CA LYS A 223 21.31 -1.20 -26.19
C LYS A 223 21.13 -0.53 -24.83
N MET A 224 22.16 0.11 -24.30
CA MET A 224 22.17 0.68 -22.94
C MET A 224 21.73 -0.36 -21.87
N MET A 225 22.27 -1.56 -21.96
CA MET A 225 21.92 -2.70 -21.12
C MET A 225 23.12 -3.23 -20.37
N VAL A 226 22.85 -3.85 -19.22
CA VAL A 226 23.79 -4.69 -18.47
C VAL A 226 23.33 -6.14 -18.62
N ALA A 227 24.15 -6.97 -19.24
CA ALA A 227 23.95 -8.41 -19.32
C ALA A 227 25.12 -9.11 -18.65
N LEU A 228 24.83 -9.96 -17.68
CA LEU A 228 25.82 -10.71 -16.92
C LEU A 228 25.51 -12.21 -17.07
N ASP A 229 26.46 -12.97 -17.57
CA ASP A 229 26.33 -14.43 -17.69
C ASP A 229 26.86 -15.12 -16.42
N ASP A 230 26.00 -15.93 -15.81
CA ASP A 230 26.31 -16.72 -14.61
C ASP A 230 26.96 -15.90 -13.47
N PRO A 231 26.34 -14.76 -13.05
CA PRO A 231 26.91 -13.88 -12.04
C PRO A 231 26.82 -14.49 -10.63
N TYR A 232 27.76 -14.11 -9.76
CA TYR A 232 27.51 -14.20 -8.32
C TYR A 232 26.52 -13.11 -7.92
N ILE A 233 25.61 -13.41 -7.00
CA ILE A 233 24.62 -12.46 -6.52
C ILE A 233 24.87 -12.21 -5.04
N LEU A 234 25.19 -10.95 -4.68
CA LEU A 234 25.29 -10.48 -3.31
C LEU A 234 24.02 -9.73 -2.93
N LEU A 235 23.27 -10.25 -1.96
CA LEU A 235 22.09 -9.61 -1.41
C LEU A 235 22.45 -8.92 -0.09
N HIS A 236 22.12 -7.64 0.05
CA HIS A 236 22.36 -6.88 1.27
C HIS A 236 21.17 -5.98 1.58
N GLU A 237 20.61 -6.07 2.80
CA GLU A 237 19.40 -5.35 3.18
C GLU A 237 19.59 -3.84 3.38
N LYS A 238 20.82 -3.40 3.57
CA LYS A 238 21.14 -2.01 3.97
C LYS A 238 21.99 -1.34 2.91
N LYS A 239 22.14 -0.01 3.07
CA LYS A 239 23.07 0.77 2.29
C LYS A 239 24.52 0.27 2.48
N LEU A 240 25.23 0.05 1.38
CA LEU A 240 26.65 -0.30 1.36
C LEU A 240 27.50 0.96 1.28
N SER A 241 27.89 1.52 2.44
CA SER A 241 28.67 2.77 2.51
C SER A 241 30.16 2.55 2.72
N ASN A 242 30.59 1.30 2.95
CA ASN A 242 31.97 0.99 3.31
C ASN A 242 32.49 -0.19 2.48
N LEU A 243 33.59 0.06 1.77
CA LEU A 243 34.23 -0.94 0.91
C LEU A 243 34.95 -2.04 1.71
N HIS A 244 35.45 -1.73 2.91
CA HIS A 244 36.28 -2.68 3.69
C HIS A 244 35.62 -4.04 3.96
N PRO A 245 34.35 -4.13 4.35
CA PRO A 245 33.69 -5.43 4.53
C PRO A 245 33.46 -6.20 3.23
N LEU A 246 33.47 -5.51 2.08
CA LEU A 246 33.26 -6.09 0.77
C LEU A 246 34.55 -6.64 0.15
N LEU A 247 35.71 -6.17 0.56
CA LEU A 247 37.00 -6.55 -0.03
C LEU A 247 37.20 -8.08 -0.12
N PRO A 248 36.95 -8.88 0.91
CA PRO A 248 37.13 -10.33 0.81
C PRO A 248 36.22 -10.98 -0.24
N VAL A 249 34.98 -10.47 -0.39
CA VAL A 249 34.03 -10.97 -1.40
C VAL A 249 34.50 -10.56 -2.80
N LEU A 250 34.91 -9.31 -2.98
CA LEU A 250 35.43 -8.81 -4.26
C LEU A 250 36.70 -9.55 -4.71
N GLU A 251 37.61 -9.83 -3.78
CA GLU A 251 38.83 -10.62 -4.06
C GLU A 251 38.50 -12.04 -4.50
N ALA A 252 37.57 -12.71 -3.80
CA ALA A 252 37.14 -14.08 -4.15
C ALA A 252 36.44 -14.11 -5.51
N VAL A 253 35.60 -13.13 -5.80
CA VAL A 253 34.92 -12.99 -7.10
C VAL A 253 35.93 -12.71 -8.20
N ALA A 254 36.86 -11.80 -7.99
CA ALA A 254 37.93 -11.47 -8.97
C ALA A 254 38.79 -12.70 -9.31
N GLN A 255 39.10 -13.53 -8.31
CA GLN A 255 39.84 -14.78 -8.54
C GLN A 255 39.04 -15.80 -9.36
N SER A 256 37.73 -15.81 -9.25
CA SER A 256 36.86 -16.74 -10.00
C SER A 256 36.68 -16.35 -11.47
N GLY A 257 36.90 -15.07 -11.81
CA GLY A 257 36.68 -14.52 -13.15
C GLY A 257 35.22 -14.36 -13.55
N ARG A 258 34.27 -14.59 -12.63
CA ARG A 258 32.84 -14.45 -12.86
C ARG A 258 32.36 -13.02 -12.50
N PRO A 259 31.32 -12.49 -13.15
CA PRO A 259 30.74 -11.21 -12.79
C PRO A 259 30.05 -11.26 -11.41
N LEU A 260 29.94 -10.11 -10.76
CA LEU A 260 29.21 -9.94 -9.50
C LEU A 260 28.04 -8.95 -9.69
N LEU A 261 26.85 -9.40 -9.33
CA LEU A 261 25.67 -8.54 -9.18
C LEU A 261 25.45 -8.25 -7.69
N ILE A 262 25.41 -6.99 -7.34
CA ILE A 262 25.09 -6.54 -5.97
C ILE A 262 23.69 -5.96 -5.97
N ILE A 263 22.83 -6.46 -5.08
CA ILE A 263 21.48 -5.95 -4.84
C ILE A 263 21.45 -5.45 -3.41
N ALA A 264 21.33 -4.12 -3.25
CA ALA A 264 21.32 -3.45 -1.95
C ALA A 264 20.31 -2.28 -1.97
N GLU A 265 19.96 -1.74 -0.80
CA GLU A 265 19.11 -0.55 -0.69
C GLU A 265 19.76 0.67 -1.41
N ASP A 266 21.07 0.84 -1.28
CA ASP A 266 21.88 1.86 -1.95
C ASP A 266 23.36 1.47 -1.84
N ILE A 267 24.20 2.01 -2.73
CA ILE A 267 25.64 1.74 -2.76
C ILE A 267 26.44 3.04 -2.81
#